data_d791fa4fd2ae0a54ec26fb0eb5380de0
#
_entry.id   d791fa4fd2ae0a54ec26fb0eb5380de0
#
_cell.length_a   1.000
_cell.length_b   1.000
_cell.length_c   1.000
_cell.angle_alpha   90.00
_cell.angle_beta   90.00
_cell.angle_gamma   90.00
#
_symmetry.space_group_name_H-M   'P 1'
#
loop_
_entity.id
_entity.type
_entity.pdbx_description
1 polymer ?
#
loop_
_entity_poly.entity_id
_entity_poly.type
_entity_poly.pdbx_seq_one_letter_code
_entity_poly.pdbx_strand_id
1 'polypeptide(L)' 'MSQISTEIGKQIRTFRKKRKMTLEALAAVICKSKSTVSKYENGEIPVDIETLYEIASALQIHVEQLLYCPPRHANLPD' A
#
# COMPACT_ATOMS: atom_id res chain seq x y z
N MET A 1 -15.74 1.48 -2.15
CA MET A 1 -14.30 1.78 -1.96
C MET A 1 -13.77 2.48 -3.18
N SER A 2 -12.82 3.37 -3.01
CA SER A 2 -12.25 4.04 -4.15
C SER A 2 -11.25 3.11 -4.83
N GLN A 3 -11.12 3.25 -6.14
CA GLN A 3 -10.14 2.49 -6.89
C GLN A 3 -8.72 2.84 -6.47
N ILE A 4 -8.49 4.09 -6.10
CA ILE A 4 -7.17 4.54 -5.65
C ILE A 4 -6.77 3.79 -4.39
N SER A 5 -7.67 3.69 -3.39
CA SER A 5 -7.38 2.95 -2.17
C SER A 5 -7.08 1.48 -2.46
N THR A 6 -7.82 0.89 -3.39
CA THR A 6 -7.60 -0.49 -3.78
C THR A 6 -6.24 -0.68 -4.42
N GLU A 7 -5.84 0.21 -5.33
CA GLU A 7 -4.55 0.11 -6.01
C GLU A 7 -3.40 0.35 -5.03
N ILE A 8 -3.52 1.34 -4.16
CA ILE A 8 -2.51 1.58 -3.13
C ILE A 8 -2.35 0.35 -2.24
N GLY A 9 -3.46 -0.24 -1.83
CA GLY A 9 -3.43 -1.45 -1.01
C GLY A 9 -2.70 -2.61 -1.68
N LYS A 10 -2.95 -2.79 -2.98
CA LYS A 10 -2.25 -3.83 -3.76
C LYS A 10 -0.75 -3.57 -3.80
N GLN A 11 -0.35 -2.33 -3.96
CA GLN A 11 1.08 -1.99 -3.99
C GLN A 11 1.73 -2.25 -2.64
N ILE A 12 1.05 -1.87 -1.56
CA ILE A 12 1.57 -2.14 -0.21
C ILE A 12 1.81 -3.63 -0.04
N ARG A 13 0.83 -4.44 -0.38
CA ARG A 13 0.94 -5.89 -0.26
C ARG A 13 2.08 -6.45 -1.11
N THR A 14 2.19 -5.98 -2.35
CA THR A 14 3.23 -6.43 -3.27
C THR A 14 4.61 -6.17 -2.71
N PHE A 15 4.87 -4.94 -2.26
CA PHE A 15 6.19 -4.59 -1.75
C PHE A 15 6.46 -5.23 -0.39
N ARG A 16 5.41 -5.37 0.44
CA ARG A 16 5.56 -6.06 1.71
C ARG A 16 6.02 -7.50 1.49
N LYS A 17 5.37 -8.20 0.55
CA LYS A 17 5.74 -9.58 0.25
C LYS A 17 7.13 -9.68 -0.36
N LYS A 18 7.52 -8.73 -1.18
CA LYS A 18 8.88 -8.69 -1.72
C LYS A 18 9.91 -8.56 -0.62
N ARG A 19 9.59 -7.88 0.46
CA ARG A 19 10.45 -7.75 1.63
C ARG A 19 10.32 -8.92 2.59
N LYS A 20 9.45 -9.88 2.28
CA LYS A 20 9.18 -11.03 3.14
C LYS A 20 8.73 -10.62 4.54
N MET A 21 7.98 -9.53 4.62
CA MET A 21 7.42 -9.05 5.87
C MET A 21 6.02 -9.60 6.06
N THR A 22 5.70 -9.94 7.31
CA THR A 22 4.34 -10.32 7.67
C THR A 22 3.50 -9.07 7.89
N LEU A 23 2.18 -9.24 7.93
CA LEU A 23 1.28 -8.14 8.29
C LEU A 23 1.63 -7.60 9.67
N GLU A 24 1.95 -8.50 10.61
CA GLU A 24 2.31 -8.12 11.97
C GLU A 24 3.59 -7.27 11.99
N ALA A 25 4.58 -7.67 11.20
CA ALA A 25 5.84 -6.94 11.16
C ALA A 25 5.64 -5.52 10.64
N LEU A 26 4.90 -5.36 9.56
CA LEU A 26 4.63 -4.03 9.03
C LEU A 26 3.81 -3.21 10.02
N ALA A 27 2.80 -3.83 10.62
CA ALA A 27 1.94 -3.16 11.60
C ALA A 27 2.76 -2.63 12.77
N ALA A 28 3.72 -3.42 13.26
CA ALA A 28 4.56 -3.00 14.38
C ALA A 28 5.39 -1.76 14.00
N VAL A 29 5.94 -1.74 12.79
CA VAL A 29 6.79 -0.61 12.37
C VAL A 29 6.00 0.69 12.30
N ILE A 30 4.76 0.63 11.82
CA ILE A 30 3.95 1.84 11.66
C ILE A 30 3.00 2.09 12.83
N CYS A 31 3.15 1.32 13.90
CA CYS A 31 2.36 1.46 15.14
C CYS A 31 0.86 1.35 14.89
N LYS A 32 0.47 0.40 14.05
CA LYS A 32 -0.93 0.10 13.78
C LYS A 32 -1.18 -1.36 14.11
N SER A 33 -2.46 -1.74 14.13
CA SER A 33 -2.81 -3.15 14.35
C SER A 33 -2.69 -3.91 13.03
N LYS A 34 -2.51 -5.23 13.14
CA LYS A 34 -2.52 -6.12 11.99
C LYS A 34 -3.82 -5.97 11.19
N SER A 35 -4.94 -5.85 11.90
CA SER A 35 -6.24 -5.67 11.27
C SER A 35 -6.29 -4.41 10.42
N THR A 36 -5.72 -3.32 10.93
CA THR A 36 -5.68 -2.06 10.19
C THR A 36 -4.85 -2.20 8.91
N VAL A 37 -3.67 -2.84 9.00
CA VAL A 37 -2.83 -3.03 7.82
C VAL A 37 -3.54 -3.91 6.79
N SER A 38 -4.22 -4.95 7.25
CA SER A 38 -5.00 -5.80 6.35
C SER A 38 -6.08 -4.99 5.62
N LYS A 39 -6.74 -4.09 6.32
CA LYS A 39 -7.76 -3.23 5.69
C LYS A 39 -7.15 -2.27 4.68
N TYR A 40 -5.96 -1.76 4.95
CA TYR A 40 -5.23 -0.95 3.97
C TYR A 40 -4.95 -1.75 2.71
N GLU A 41 -4.45 -2.97 2.86
CA GLU A 41 -4.08 -3.80 1.71
C GLU A 41 -5.29 -4.22 0.89
N ASN A 42 -6.42 -4.39 1.53
CA ASN A 42 -7.66 -4.75 0.84
C ASN A 42 -8.41 -3.55 0.28
N GLY A 43 -7.94 -2.34 0.53
CA GLY A 43 -8.61 -1.14 0.07
C GLY A 43 -9.87 -0.80 0.82
N GLU A 44 -10.07 -1.39 2.00
CA GLU A 44 -11.28 -1.18 2.80
C GLU A 44 -11.29 0.17 3.49
N ILE A 45 -10.11 0.69 3.83
CA ILE A 45 -9.98 2.02 4.39
C ILE A 45 -8.85 2.74 3.67
N PRO A 46 -8.94 4.07 3.54
CA PRO A 46 -7.87 4.83 2.90
C PRO A 46 -6.66 4.94 3.83
N VAL A 47 -5.48 5.09 3.23
CA VAL A 47 -4.24 5.31 3.97
C VAL A 47 -3.96 6.79 3.93
N ASP A 48 -3.84 7.42 5.11
CA ASP A 48 -3.50 8.84 5.18
C ASP A 48 -2.05 9.05 4.73
N ILE A 49 -1.73 10.28 4.37
CA ILE A 49 -0.44 10.59 3.75
C ILE A 49 0.73 10.29 4.69
N GLU A 50 0.60 10.60 5.97
CA GLU A 50 1.67 10.30 6.92
C GLU A 50 1.94 8.81 7.01
N THR A 51 0.87 8.02 7.08
CA THR A 51 1.01 6.56 7.16
C THR A 51 1.61 6.01 5.87
N LEU A 52 1.25 6.59 4.71
CA LEU A 52 1.85 6.18 3.44
C LEU A 52 3.37 6.36 3.46
N TYR A 53 3.86 7.50 3.96
CA TYR A 53 5.30 7.72 4.07
C TYR A 53 5.94 6.74 5.04
N GLU A 54 5.26 6.44 6.14
CA GLU A 54 5.78 5.46 7.11
C GLU A 54 5.87 4.08 6.50
N ILE A 55 4.85 3.68 5.75
CA ILE A 55 4.86 2.38 5.08
C ILE A 55 5.98 2.33 4.03
N ALA A 56 6.13 3.37 3.24
CA ALA A 56 7.19 3.41 2.23
C ALA A 56 8.56 3.29 2.89
N SER A 57 8.77 4.00 3.99
CA SER A 57 10.01 3.92 4.74
C SER A 57 10.26 2.50 5.26
N ALA A 58 9.23 1.89 5.83
CA ALA A 58 9.33 0.52 6.35
C ALA A 58 9.68 -0.47 5.25
N LEU A 59 9.15 -0.26 4.05
CA LEU A 59 9.38 -1.14 2.90
C LEU A 59 10.63 -0.75 2.12
N GLN A 60 11.28 0.34 2.51
CA GLN A 60 12.50 0.85 1.86
C GLN A 60 12.27 1.16 0.38
N ILE A 61 11.15 1.81 0.11
CA ILE A 61 10.79 2.25 -1.25
C ILE A 61 10.40 3.72 -1.19
N HIS A 62 10.30 4.33 -2.35
CA HIS A 62 9.79 5.68 -2.46
C HIS A 62 8.27 5.66 -2.40
N VAL A 63 7.67 6.69 -1.79
CA VAL A 63 6.23 6.77 -1.65
C VAL A 63 5.54 6.73 -3.02
N GLU A 64 6.17 7.25 -4.05
CA GLU A 64 5.62 7.23 -5.41
C GLU A 64 5.34 5.82 -5.89
N GLN A 65 6.12 4.84 -5.43
CA GLN A 65 5.89 3.45 -5.81
C GLN A 65 4.60 2.90 -5.23
N LEU A 66 4.18 3.41 -4.08
CA LEU A 66 2.90 3.04 -3.49
C LEU A 66 1.74 3.76 -4.18
N LEU A 67 2.01 4.96 -4.70
CA LEU A 67 0.97 5.78 -5.32
C LEU A 67 0.77 5.45 -6.80
N TYR A 68 1.58 4.54 -7.34
CA TYR A 68 1.44 4.16 -8.74
C TYR A 68 0.11 3.45 -8.97
N CYS A 69 -0.70 4.03 -9.83
CA CYS A 69 -1.96 3.43 -10.24
C CYS A 69 -1.91 3.29 -11.76
N PRO A 70 -1.85 2.07 -12.29
CA PRO A 70 -1.81 1.91 -13.75
C PRO A 70 -3.01 2.58 -14.38
N PRO A 71 -2.84 3.28 -15.50
CA PRO A 71 -3.98 3.89 -16.17
C PRO A 71 -4.97 2.81 -16.60
N ARG A 72 -6.26 3.13 -16.49
CA ARG A 72 -7.31 2.18 -16.86
C ARG A 72 -7.25 1.79 -18.33
N HIS A 73 -6.79 2.71 -19.15
CA HIS A 73 -6.76 2.54 -20.60
C HIS A 73 -5.32 2.46 -21.11
N ALA A 74 -4.44 1.88 -20.31
CA ALA A 74 -3.03 1.79 -20.67
C ALA A 74 -2.80 1.07 -21.98
N ASN A 75 -3.69 0.18 -22.35
CA ASN A 75 -3.56 -0.62 -23.57
C ASN A 75 -4.29 -0.05 -24.77
N LEU A 76 -4.94 1.07 -24.59
CA LEU A 76 -5.68 1.66 -25.69
C LEU A 76 -4.76 2.50 -26.56
N PRO A 77 -4.89 2.39 -27.86
CA PRO A 77 -4.17 3.31 -28.75
C PRO A 77 -4.72 4.71 -28.59
N ASP A 78 -3.87 5.64 -28.69
CA ASP A 78 -4.26 7.05 -28.61
C ASP A 78 -4.88 7.54 -29.90
#